data_dff3242f100fd8affd3e9b8a06dde609
#
_entry.id   dff3242f100fd8affd3e9b8a06dde609
#
_cell.length_a   1.000
_cell.length_b   1.000
_cell.length_c   1.000
_cell.angle_alpha   90.00
_cell.angle_beta   90.00
_cell.angle_gamma   90.00
#
_symmetry.space_group_name_H-M   'P 1'
#
loop_
_entity.id
_entity.type
_entity.pdbx_description
1 polymer ?
#
loop_
_entity_poly.entity_id
_entity_poly.type
_entity_poly.pdbx_seq_one_letter_code
_entity_poly.pdbx_strand_id
1 'polypeptide(L)'
;MDTLNETRQGTSFDEILADFALLDEWEDRYRYIIELGRRLQPLPEQDHCAANKVQGCVSQVWLTTKVDANGGVPRLTFVGDSDAHIVRGLIAILFTLYSGRSADEILGINARETFGRLHLNEHLTPQRSNGLMAMVKRIRSDAETALAPPTLH
;
A
#
# COMPACT_ATOMS: atom_id res chain seq x y z
N MET A 1 22.99 -3.20 -13.22
CA MET A 1 22.55 -3.55 -13.01
C MET A 1 21.67 -3.48 -12.26
N ASP A 2 21.15 -3.19 -12.07
CA ASP A 2 20.43 -3.18 -11.42
C ASP A 2 19.56 -4.12 -11.14
N THR A 3 19.54 -4.84 -11.60
CA THR A 3 18.88 -6.06 -11.35
C THR A 3 18.69 -6.38 -9.92
N LEU A 4 19.55 -5.91 -9.13
CA LEU A 4 19.44 -6.13 -7.71
C LEU A 4 18.16 -5.63 -7.15
N ASN A 5 17.67 -4.57 -7.71
CA ASN A 5 16.48 -3.96 -7.19
C ASN A 5 15.27 -4.82 -7.33
N GLU A 6 15.18 -5.47 -8.45
CA GLU A 6 14.00 -6.27 -8.67
C GLU A 6 13.95 -7.46 -7.78
N THR A 7 15.09 -8.05 -7.53
CA THR A 7 15.07 -9.29 -6.81
C THR A 7 14.57 -9.13 -5.41
N ARG A 8 14.78 -7.97 -4.81
CA ARG A 8 14.38 -7.87 -3.43
C ARG A 8 13.02 -7.23 -3.24
N GLN A 9 12.48 -6.62 -4.25
CA GLN A 9 11.25 -5.87 -4.07
C GLN A 9 10.00 -6.63 -4.35
N GLY A 10 10.09 -7.69 -5.06
CA GLY A 10 8.90 -8.39 -5.43
C GLY A 10 8.22 -7.72 -6.60
N THR A 11 6.91 -7.83 -6.68
CA THR A 11 6.15 -7.51 -7.86
C THR A 11 5.84 -6.02 -7.95
N SER A 12 6.02 -5.44 -9.13
CA SER A 12 5.64 -4.05 -9.38
C SER A 12 4.17 -3.99 -9.76
N PHE A 13 3.62 -2.77 -9.74
CA PHE A 13 2.22 -2.62 -10.13
C PHE A 13 1.99 -3.02 -11.58
N ASP A 14 2.93 -2.70 -12.48
CA ASP A 14 2.79 -3.08 -13.88
C ASP A 14 2.77 -4.60 -14.03
N GLU A 15 3.56 -5.30 -13.23
CA GLU A 15 3.55 -6.75 -13.24
C GLU A 15 2.22 -7.29 -12.73
N ILE A 16 1.64 -6.64 -11.73
CA ILE A 16 0.34 -7.05 -11.22
C ILE A 16 -0.72 -6.89 -12.30
N LEU A 17 -0.69 -5.79 -13.03
CA LEU A 17 -1.62 -5.58 -14.14
C LEU A 17 -1.48 -6.67 -15.19
N ALA A 18 -0.23 -7.01 -15.54
CA ALA A 18 0.02 -8.03 -16.54
C ALA A 18 -0.46 -9.39 -16.06
N ASP A 19 -0.21 -9.69 -14.80
CA ASP A 19 -0.63 -10.97 -14.24
C ASP A 19 -2.15 -11.07 -14.17
N PHE A 20 -2.82 -9.99 -13.80
CA PHE A 20 -4.28 -9.96 -13.77
C PHE A 20 -4.85 -10.21 -15.16
N ALA A 21 -4.20 -9.70 -16.19
CA ALA A 21 -4.67 -9.89 -17.55
C ALA A 21 -4.63 -11.36 -17.96
N LEU A 22 -3.77 -12.15 -17.35
CA LEU A 22 -3.67 -13.58 -17.63
C LEU A 22 -4.64 -14.42 -16.83
N LEU A 23 -5.25 -13.84 -15.81
CA LEU A 23 -6.16 -14.57 -14.93
C LEU A 23 -7.60 -14.16 -15.25
N ASP A 24 -8.38 -15.10 -15.76
CA ASP A 24 -9.75 -14.80 -16.17
C ASP A 24 -10.75 -14.86 -15.02
N GLU A 25 -10.49 -15.74 -14.07
CA GLU A 25 -11.45 -15.98 -13.00
C GLU A 25 -11.07 -15.17 -11.76
N TRP A 26 -12.08 -14.60 -11.10
CA TRP A 26 -11.85 -13.84 -9.89
C TRP A 26 -11.33 -14.68 -8.74
N GLU A 27 -11.65 -15.94 -8.69
CA GLU A 27 -11.08 -16.83 -7.70
C GLU A 27 -9.55 -16.88 -7.81
N ASP A 28 -9.06 -16.93 -9.05
CA ASP A 28 -7.62 -16.98 -9.28
C ASP A 28 -6.98 -15.64 -8.94
N ARG A 29 -7.66 -14.54 -9.26
CA ARG A 29 -7.16 -13.22 -8.91
C ARG A 29 -7.13 -13.03 -7.40
N TYR A 30 -8.15 -13.53 -6.71
CA TYR A 30 -8.21 -13.46 -5.26
C TYR A 30 -7.02 -14.20 -4.64
N ARG A 31 -6.74 -15.39 -5.12
CA ARG A 31 -5.58 -16.15 -4.64
C ARG A 31 -4.30 -15.42 -4.90
N TYR A 32 -4.20 -14.81 -6.05
CA TYR A 32 -3.02 -14.04 -6.43
C TYR A 32 -2.81 -12.87 -5.44
N ILE A 33 -3.88 -12.17 -5.11
CA ILE A 33 -3.79 -11.07 -4.16
C ILE A 33 -3.32 -11.58 -2.80
N ILE A 34 -3.87 -12.70 -2.35
CA ILE A 34 -3.47 -13.27 -1.06
C ILE A 34 -1.99 -13.63 -1.09
N GLU A 35 -1.50 -14.18 -2.21
CA GLU A 35 -0.09 -14.51 -2.34
C GLU A 35 0.80 -13.27 -2.26
N LEU A 36 0.35 -12.18 -2.84
CA LEU A 36 1.09 -10.92 -2.71
C LEU A 36 1.24 -10.54 -1.25
N GLY A 37 0.18 -10.72 -0.49
CA GLY A 37 0.21 -10.37 0.93
C GLY A 37 1.19 -11.19 1.73
N ARG A 38 1.46 -12.43 1.28
CA ARG A 38 2.43 -13.27 1.98
C ARG A 38 3.85 -12.79 1.81
N ARG A 39 4.08 -11.92 0.83
CA ARG A 39 5.42 -11.38 0.58
C ARG A 39 5.68 -10.06 1.26
N LEU A 40 4.70 -9.57 2.04
CA LEU A 40 4.90 -8.34 2.79
C LEU A 40 6.04 -8.49 3.76
N GLN A 41 6.83 -7.43 3.90
CA GLN A 41 7.84 -7.37 4.94
C GLN A 41 7.14 -7.48 6.29
N PRO A 42 7.62 -8.34 7.19
CA PRO A 42 6.96 -8.49 8.49
C PRO A 42 6.98 -7.18 9.28
N LEU A 43 5.86 -6.90 9.91
CA LEU A 43 5.78 -5.75 10.82
C LEU A 43 6.17 -6.24 12.20
N PRO A 44 7.12 -5.57 12.88
CA PRO A 44 7.51 -5.99 14.22
C PRO A 44 6.30 -6.02 15.16
N GLU A 45 6.31 -6.94 16.08
CA GLU A 45 5.16 -7.14 16.96
C GLU A 45 4.81 -5.89 17.74
N GLN A 46 5.81 -5.16 18.21
CA GLN A 46 5.55 -3.95 18.98
C GLN A 46 4.90 -2.86 18.15
N ASP A 47 4.95 -2.96 16.83
CA ASP A 47 4.31 -1.98 15.95
C ASP A 47 2.85 -2.30 15.67
N HIS A 48 2.36 -3.45 16.11
CA HIS A 48 0.93 -3.76 16.06
C HIS A 48 0.25 -3.08 17.24
N CYS A 49 0.18 -1.77 17.20
CA CYS A 49 -0.30 -0.98 18.31
C CYS A 49 -1.30 0.06 17.83
N ALA A 50 -2.00 0.67 18.77
CA ALA A 50 -3.06 1.61 18.46
C ALA A 50 -2.56 2.81 17.66
N ALA A 51 -1.34 3.25 17.91
CA ALA A 51 -0.79 4.41 17.21
C ALA A 51 -0.64 4.16 15.73
N ASN A 52 -0.41 2.92 15.34
CA ASN A 52 -0.21 2.56 13.93
C ASN A 52 -1.46 2.00 13.28
N LYS A 53 -2.55 1.90 14.02
CA LYS A 53 -3.76 1.31 13.48
C LYS A 53 -4.46 2.27 12.55
N VAL A 54 -4.85 1.77 11.39
CA VAL A 54 -5.59 2.57 10.42
C VAL A 54 -7.07 2.52 10.76
N GLN A 55 -7.66 3.69 10.94
CA GLN A 55 -9.08 3.77 11.27
C GLN A 55 -9.91 3.63 10.00
N GLY A 56 -11.14 3.14 10.16
CA GLY A 56 -12.05 3.01 9.03
C GLY A 56 -12.02 1.66 8.35
N CYS A 57 -11.27 0.71 8.90
CA CYS A 57 -11.18 -0.65 8.36
C CYS A 57 -11.94 -1.59 9.27
N VAL A 58 -12.67 -2.54 8.67
CA VAL A 58 -13.34 -3.58 9.44
C VAL A 58 -12.30 -4.55 10.01
N SER A 59 -11.37 -5.00 9.16
CA SER A 59 -10.25 -5.80 9.62
C SER A 59 -9.25 -4.89 10.33
N GLN A 60 -8.45 -5.47 11.19
CA GLN A 60 -7.38 -4.69 11.81
C GLN A 60 -6.27 -4.48 10.78
N VAL A 61 -5.85 -3.24 10.66
CA VAL A 61 -4.78 -2.85 9.75
C VAL A 61 -3.84 -1.95 10.50
N TRP A 62 -2.55 -2.24 10.40
CA TRP A 62 -1.51 -1.41 11.00
C TRP A 62 -0.57 -0.93 9.90
N LEU A 63 -0.09 0.29 10.03
CA LEU A 63 0.80 0.89 9.03
C LEU A 63 1.82 1.75 9.73
N THR A 64 3.10 1.52 9.40
CA THR A 64 4.16 2.41 9.84
C THR A 64 4.77 3.09 8.63
N THR A 65 5.22 4.31 8.83
CA THR A 65 5.76 5.14 7.76
C THR A 65 7.14 5.61 8.16
N LYS A 66 8.09 5.44 7.26
CA LYS A 66 9.44 5.93 7.45
C LYS A 66 9.70 7.03 6.45
N VAL A 67 10.15 8.16 6.93
CA VAL A 67 10.40 9.31 6.07
C VAL A 67 11.90 9.54 5.98
N ASP A 68 12.40 9.63 4.74
CA ASP A 68 13.79 9.94 4.48
C ASP A 68 13.83 11.28 3.76
N ALA A 69 14.27 12.30 4.45
CA ALA A 69 14.30 13.65 3.90
C ALA A 69 15.70 14.07 3.47
N ASN A 70 16.65 13.16 3.46
CA ASN A 70 18.01 13.49 3.02
C ASN A 70 18.00 13.83 1.54
N GLY A 71 18.50 14.99 1.21
CA GLY A 71 18.67 15.34 -0.19
C GLY A 71 17.48 15.99 -0.84
N GLY A 72 16.53 16.49 -0.07
CA GLY A 72 15.46 17.28 -0.66
C GLY A 72 14.07 16.79 -0.33
N VAL A 73 13.28 16.48 -1.37
CA VAL A 73 11.90 16.09 -1.14
C VAL A 73 11.86 14.78 -0.36
N PRO A 74 11.07 14.72 0.71
CA PRO A 74 11.03 13.50 1.51
C PRO A 74 10.47 12.31 0.74
N ARG A 75 11.07 11.15 0.96
CA ARG A 75 10.59 9.89 0.42
C ARG A 75 10.04 9.07 1.56
N LEU A 76 8.95 8.36 1.27
CA LEU A 76 8.28 7.58 2.29
C LEU A 76 8.34 6.10 1.94
N THR A 77 8.63 5.28 2.95
CA THR A 77 8.50 3.84 2.82
C THR A 77 7.54 3.36 3.88
N PHE A 78 6.85 2.28 3.59
CA PHE A 78 5.77 1.80 4.45
C PHE A 78 5.97 0.33 4.79
N VAL A 79 5.59 -0.03 6.01
CA VAL A 79 5.46 -1.44 6.40
C VAL A 79 4.07 -1.57 6.99
N GLY A 80 3.37 -2.64 6.66
CA GLY A 80 2.01 -2.80 7.12
C GLY A 80 1.62 -4.24 7.31
N ASP A 81 0.53 -4.45 8.03
CA ASP A 81 0.03 -5.78 8.31
C ASP A 81 -1.47 -5.72 8.55
N SER A 82 -2.09 -6.88 8.51
CA SER A 82 -3.51 -7.02 8.81
C SER A 82 -3.76 -8.42 9.35
N ASP A 83 -4.85 -8.58 10.06
CA ASP A 83 -5.29 -9.89 10.51
C ASP A 83 -6.07 -10.64 9.45
N ALA A 84 -6.30 -10.05 8.28
CA ALA A 84 -7.01 -10.70 7.18
C ALA A 84 -6.08 -10.88 5.99
N HIS A 85 -6.02 -12.10 5.46
CA HIS A 85 -5.09 -12.41 4.36
C HIS A 85 -5.35 -11.60 3.10
N ILE A 86 -6.61 -11.41 2.74
CA ILE A 86 -6.91 -10.64 1.54
C ILE A 86 -6.52 -9.17 1.73
N VAL A 87 -6.70 -8.65 2.94
CA VAL A 87 -6.35 -7.26 3.22
C VAL A 87 -4.84 -7.09 3.16
N ARG A 88 -4.08 -8.08 3.64
CA ARG A 88 -2.62 -8.04 3.50
C ARG A 88 -2.22 -7.95 2.03
N GLY A 89 -2.95 -8.67 1.16
CA GLY A 89 -2.69 -8.58 -0.27
C GLY A 89 -2.99 -7.20 -0.83
N LEU A 90 -4.08 -6.58 -0.37
CA LEU A 90 -4.41 -5.23 -0.80
C LEU A 90 -3.37 -4.23 -0.34
N ILE A 91 -2.83 -4.43 0.86
CA ILE A 91 -1.73 -3.61 1.36
C ILE A 91 -0.52 -3.75 0.45
N ALA A 92 -0.22 -4.98 0.03
CA ALA A 92 0.91 -5.20 -0.86
C ALA A 92 0.73 -4.44 -2.17
N ILE A 93 -0.47 -4.44 -2.72
CA ILE A 93 -0.75 -3.69 -3.95
C ILE A 93 -0.56 -2.19 -3.70
N LEU A 94 -1.06 -1.68 -2.58
CA LEU A 94 -0.87 -0.27 -2.25
C LEU A 94 0.60 0.09 -2.20
N PHE A 95 1.41 -0.76 -1.61
CA PHE A 95 2.83 -0.45 -1.47
C PHE A 95 3.55 -0.43 -2.81
N THR A 96 3.07 -1.17 -3.82
CA THR A 96 3.66 -1.06 -5.15
C THR A 96 3.43 0.31 -5.76
N LEU A 97 2.38 0.99 -5.32
CA LEU A 97 2.07 2.33 -5.82
C LEU A 97 2.77 3.42 -5.04
N TYR A 98 2.93 3.24 -3.76
CA TYR A 98 3.29 4.35 -2.89
C TYR A 98 4.65 4.23 -2.22
N SER A 99 5.10 3.03 -1.89
CA SER A 99 6.29 2.89 -1.07
C SER A 99 7.54 3.24 -1.86
N GLY A 100 8.43 3.99 -1.25
CA GLY A 100 9.68 4.39 -1.88
C GLY A 100 9.56 5.63 -2.74
N ARG A 101 8.39 6.24 -2.82
CA ARG A 101 8.20 7.42 -3.65
C ARG A 101 8.32 8.69 -2.83
N SER A 102 8.58 9.79 -3.51
CA SER A 102 8.59 11.09 -2.83
C SER A 102 7.17 11.45 -2.42
N ALA A 103 7.06 12.31 -1.42
CA ALA A 103 5.77 12.75 -0.95
C ALA A 103 4.96 13.43 -2.06
N ASP A 104 5.64 14.20 -2.93
CA ASP A 104 4.98 14.82 -4.07
C ASP A 104 4.36 13.78 -4.99
N GLU A 105 5.13 12.74 -5.30
CA GLU A 105 4.65 11.68 -6.18
C GLU A 105 3.45 10.97 -5.58
N ILE A 106 3.51 10.73 -4.27
CA ILE A 106 2.41 10.06 -3.59
C ILE A 106 1.12 10.86 -3.74
N LEU A 107 1.21 12.17 -3.54
CA LEU A 107 0.02 13.02 -3.62
C LEU A 107 -0.51 13.15 -5.04
N GLY A 108 0.30 12.83 -6.04
CA GLY A 108 -0.13 12.87 -7.42
C GLY A 108 -0.80 11.60 -7.93
N ILE A 109 -0.79 10.52 -7.14
CA ILE A 109 -1.36 9.26 -7.58
C ILE A 109 -2.86 9.24 -7.33
N ASN A 110 -3.62 8.90 -8.38
CA ASN A 110 -5.07 8.73 -8.26
C ASN A 110 -5.36 7.26 -7.99
N ALA A 111 -5.56 6.92 -6.72
CA ALA A 111 -5.73 5.54 -6.33
C ALA A 111 -6.99 4.91 -6.90
N ARG A 112 -8.08 5.67 -6.97
CA ARG A 112 -9.34 5.12 -7.49
C ARG A 112 -9.20 4.70 -8.94
N GLU A 113 -8.55 5.52 -9.74
CA GLU A 113 -8.33 5.21 -11.13
C GLU A 113 -7.42 4.00 -11.26
N THR A 114 -6.38 3.95 -10.44
CA THR A 114 -5.43 2.85 -10.49
C THR A 114 -6.09 1.53 -10.11
N PHE A 115 -6.89 1.53 -9.06
CA PHE A 115 -7.59 0.32 -8.65
C PHE A 115 -8.66 -0.06 -9.65
N GLY A 116 -9.24 0.91 -10.36
CA GLY A 116 -10.18 0.63 -11.43
C GLY A 116 -9.55 -0.17 -12.54
N ARG A 117 -8.26 0.04 -12.81
CA ARG A 117 -7.56 -0.72 -13.82
C ARG A 117 -7.44 -2.21 -13.45
N LEU A 118 -7.49 -2.52 -12.17
CA LEU A 118 -7.51 -3.90 -11.69
C LEU A 118 -8.94 -4.41 -11.47
N HIS A 119 -9.94 -3.57 -11.71
CA HIS A 119 -11.35 -3.89 -11.50
C HIS A 119 -11.65 -4.24 -10.04
N LEU A 120 -10.84 -3.74 -9.12
CA LEU A 120 -11.04 -4.05 -7.71
C LEU A 120 -12.33 -3.46 -7.17
N ASN A 121 -12.72 -2.29 -7.68
CA ASN A 121 -13.94 -1.65 -7.21
C ASN A 121 -15.19 -2.49 -7.44
N GLU A 122 -15.16 -3.35 -8.46
CA GLU A 122 -16.30 -4.17 -8.82
C GLU A 122 -16.38 -5.46 -8.03
N HIS A 123 -15.27 -5.87 -7.44
CA HIS A 123 -15.19 -7.19 -6.84
C HIS A 123 -14.87 -7.19 -5.35
N LEU A 124 -14.64 -6.02 -4.78
CA LEU A 124 -14.50 -5.91 -3.34
C LEU A 124 -15.83 -5.56 -2.72
N THR A 125 -16.09 -6.07 -1.53
CA THR A 125 -17.27 -5.64 -0.78
C THR A 125 -17.12 -4.16 -0.46
N PRO A 126 -18.24 -3.46 -0.20
CA PRO A 126 -18.15 -2.05 0.18
C PRO A 126 -17.27 -1.82 1.40
N GLN A 127 -17.28 -2.75 2.36
CA GLN A 127 -16.45 -2.62 3.55
C GLN A 127 -14.97 -2.67 3.20
N ARG A 128 -14.60 -3.59 2.28
CA ARG A 128 -13.21 -3.69 1.85
C ARG A 128 -12.79 -2.50 1.02
N SER A 129 -13.66 -2.01 0.15
CA SER A 129 -13.37 -0.82 -0.62
C SER A 129 -13.17 0.37 0.29
N ASN A 130 -14.02 0.52 1.31
CA ASN A 130 -13.87 1.62 2.26
C ASN A 130 -12.58 1.51 3.05
N GLY A 131 -12.21 0.28 3.45
CA GLY A 131 -10.96 0.07 4.16
C GLY A 131 -9.76 0.40 3.30
N LEU A 132 -9.82 0.02 2.02
CA LEU A 132 -8.74 0.33 1.09
C LEU A 132 -8.58 1.84 0.96
N MET A 133 -9.68 2.56 0.83
CA MET A 133 -9.60 4.01 0.72
C MET A 133 -9.16 4.67 2.04
N ALA A 134 -9.46 4.06 3.17
CA ALA A 134 -8.98 4.55 4.46
C ALA A 134 -7.45 4.45 4.52
N MET A 135 -6.90 3.35 3.98
CA MET A 135 -5.44 3.21 3.93
C MET A 135 -4.82 4.24 3.00
N VAL A 136 -5.45 4.48 1.85
CA VAL A 136 -4.98 5.51 0.92
C VAL A 136 -4.97 6.86 1.61
N LYS A 137 -6.03 7.17 2.34
CA LYS A 137 -6.13 8.44 3.05
C LYS A 137 -5.01 8.58 4.07
N ARG A 138 -4.69 7.51 4.80
CA ARG A 138 -3.62 7.53 5.78
C ARG A 138 -2.28 7.77 5.10
N ILE A 139 -2.03 7.09 3.99
CA ILE A 139 -0.78 7.26 3.26
C ILE A 139 -0.64 8.69 2.75
N ARG A 140 -1.71 9.25 2.19
CA ARG A 140 -1.67 10.61 1.70
C ARG A 140 -1.48 11.61 2.83
N SER A 141 -2.11 11.37 3.96
CA SER A 141 -1.95 12.23 5.12
C SER A 141 -0.49 12.24 5.59
N ASP A 142 0.15 11.07 5.59
CA ASP A 142 1.55 10.98 5.97
C ASP A 142 2.43 11.74 4.99
N ALA A 143 2.09 11.70 3.71
CA ALA A 143 2.86 12.44 2.70
C ALA A 143 2.67 13.95 2.89
N GLU A 144 1.46 14.39 3.19
CA GLU A 144 1.22 15.81 3.45
C GLU A 144 1.98 16.28 4.67
N THR A 145 1.99 15.48 5.71
CA THR A 145 2.72 15.81 6.92
C THR A 145 4.21 15.92 6.64
N ALA A 146 4.74 15.01 5.81
CA ALA A 146 6.16 15.01 5.47
C ALA A 146 6.55 16.26 4.69
N LEU A 147 5.63 16.80 3.89
CA LEU A 147 5.89 18.00 3.10
C LEU A 147 5.68 19.29 3.88
N ALA A 148 4.95 19.22 4.99
CA ALA A 148 4.65 20.42 5.74
C ALA A 148 5.93 21.02 6.31
N PRO A 149 6.06 22.34 6.32
CA PRO A 149 7.25 22.95 6.91
C PRO A 149 7.29 22.66 8.39
N PRO A 150 8.48 22.61 8.96
CA PRO A 150 8.58 22.39 10.40
C PRO A 150 7.85 23.47 11.15
N THR A 151 7.14 23.07 12.17
CA THR A 151 6.42 24.04 12.98
C THR A 151 7.34 24.56 14.03
N LEU A 152 7.31 25.85 14.16
CA LEU A 152 8.16 26.51 15.13
C LEU A 152 7.35 26.99 16.31
N HIS A 153 7.63 26.48 17.42
CA HIS A 153 6.99 27.02 18.60
C HIS A 153 7.74 26.69 19.79
#